data_1a75c8025a8abad212e0eaeda3430079
#
_entry.id   1a75c8025a8abad212e0eaeda3430079
#
_cell.length_a   1.000
_cell.length_b   1.000
_cell.length_c   1.000
_cell.angle_alpha   90.00
_cell.angle_beta   90.00
_cell.angle_gamma   90.00
#
_symmetry.space_group_name_H-M   'P 1'
#
loop_
_entity.id
_entity.type
_entity.pdbx_description
1 polymer ?
#
loop_
_entity_poly.entity_id
_entity_poly.type
_entity_poly.pdbx_seq_one_letter_code
_entity_poly.pdbx_strand_id
1 'polypeptide(L)'
;MIPNSTTIILTLSLLIWLSPFISKLIRMPIPPVEIILGSLFAYFGFIYDNPYFDLVAQTGFLYLMFLAGMEVDLKQLINSPRVIIHKSLLFLFILSILAMISGWMFELNNIIIISMPLISVGLLATLSKTYDKNESWITLAFTAGILGEVLSITALTIFDAASKTGFNIHLLIEVGYLAGFIVSVFILYKLLKILFWWFPELKHSLMPRIDTANQDIRLAMALFFIFIAIMLSLKLELALGSFIAGMAISAFFHHQKALEEKMSSLGFGFLVPIFFIHVGSSFDIKSLLAEGVVSGALTITVIMITIRIIASFVLRGIYKSKDALLTAFALSMPLTLLIAVATIGDEAELITHLEYYQLVLASIFEVLISMSAIKILHRRYIAPSISQ
;
A
#
# COMPACT_ATOMS: atom_id res chain seq x y z
N MET A 1 9.33 25.60 24.74
CA MET A 1 8.97 26.41 23.55
C MET A 1 7.51 26.13 23.28
N ILE A 2 6.68 27.17 23.08
CA ILE A 2 5.29 26.96 22.64
C ILE A 2 5.39 26.43 21.21
N PRO A 3 4.88 25.25 20.92
CA PRO A 3 4.97 24.67 19.57
C PRO A 3 4.19 25.58 18.62
N ASN A 4 4.85 26.14 17.65
CA ASN A 4 4.23 26.96 16.60
C ASN A 4 4.18 26.14 15.32
N SER A 5 3.12 26.28 14.51
CA SER A 5 3.01 25.63 13.19
C SER A 5 4.26 25.84 12.32
N THR A 6 5.00 26.93 12.54
CA THR A 6 6.29 27.20 11.92
C THR A 6 7.34 26.14 12.25
N THR A 7 7.38 25.62 13.49
CA THR A 7 8.33 24.58 13.90
C THR A 7 8.06 23.28 13.14
N ILE A 8 6.78 22.87 13.00
CA ILE A 8 6.41 21.70 12.23
C ILE A 8 6.84 21.83 10.78
N ILE A 9 6.56 22.97 10.13
CA ILE A 9 6.91 23.20 8.71
C ILE A 9 8.43 23.13 8.50
N LEU A 10 9.22 23.77 9.37
CA LEU A 10 10.68 23.70 9.30
C LEU A 10 11.20 22.28 9.52
N THR A 11 10.62 21.57 10.50
CA THR A 11 11.01 20.18 10.79
C THR A 11 10.68 19.27 9.61
N LEU A 12 9.47 19.35 9.05
CA LEU A 12 9.07 18.57 7.87
C LEU A 12 9.99 18.86 6.68
N SER A 13 10.29 20.13 6.41
CA SER A 13 11.20 20.53 5.32
C SER A 13 12.58 19.89 5.48
N LEU A 14 13.10 19.89 6.71
CA LEU A 14 14.39 19.28 7.02
C LEU A 14 14.34 17.76 6.88
N LEU A 15 13.31 17.11 7.42
CA LEU A 15 13.19 15.66 7.41
C LEU A 15 12.98 15.11 6.01
N ILE A 16 12.12 15.72 5.20
CA ILE A 16 11.90 15.33 3.81
C ILE A 16 13.20 15.42 3.01
N TRP A 17 13.98 16.49 3.23
CA TRP A 17 15.25 16.66 2.53
C TRP A 17 16.34 15.69 3.04
N LEU A 18 16.39 15.40 4.34
CA LEU A 18 17.43 14.56 4.95
C LEU A 18 17.15 13.06 4.80
N SER A 19 15.90 12.63 4.74
CA SER A 19 15.54 11.21 4.75
C SER A 19 16.22 10.37 3.66
N PRO A 20 16.37 10.82 2.39
CA PRO A 20 17.07 10.05 1.37
C PRO A 20 18.58 9.89 1.66
N PHE A 21 19.21 10.89 2.27
CA PHE A 21 20.64 10.84 2.62
C PHE A 21 20.88 9.85 3.75
N ILE A 22 20.04 9.90 4.80
CA ILE A 22 20.09 8.98 5.93
C ILE A 22 19.79 7.55 5.46
N SER A 23 18.74 7.36 4.64
CA SER A 23 18.39 6.08 4.02
C SER A 23 19.59 5.45 3.30
N LYS A 24 20.30 6.24 2.49
CA LYS A 24 21.49 5.80 1.77
C LYS A 24 22.64 5.44 2.72
N LEU A 25 22.85 6.23 3.78
CA LEU A 25 23.91 6.03 4.77
C LEU A 25 23.71 4.73 5.55
N ILE A 26 22.50 4.50 6.05
CA ILE A 26 22.17 3.30 6.85
C ILE A 26 21.74 2.11 5.99
N ARG A 27 21.65 2.30 4.65
CA ARG A 27 21.24 1.28 3.68
C ARG A 27 19.83 0.70 3.92
N MET A 28 18.93 1.52 4.43
CA MET A 28 17.52 1.20 4.66
C MET A 28 16.64 1.87 3.59
N PRO A 29 15.46 1.31 3.28
CA PRO A 29 14.47 2.00 2.46
C PRO A 29 14.05 3.35 3.06
N ILE A 30 13.62 4.31 2.23
CA ILE A 30 13.25 5.65 2.67
C ILE A 30 12.05 5.63 3.64
N PRO A 31 10.91 4.92 3.38
CA PRO A 31 9.75 4.99 4.23
C PRO A 31 9.99 4.62 5.71
N PRO A 32 10.66 3.51 6.04
CA PRO A 32 11.02 3.22 7.44
C PRO A 32 11.88 4.30 8.09
N VAL A 33 12.78 4.93 7.33
CA VAL A 33 13.62 6.03 7.84
C VAL A 33 12.76 7.25 8.19
N GLU A 34 11.81 7.60 7.35
CA GLU A 34 10.87 8.70 7.57
C GLU A 34 10.01 8.47 8.81
N ILE A 35 9.52 7.23 9.02
CA ILE A 35 8.79 6.85 10.23
C ILE A 35 9.67 7.01 11.47
N ILE A 36 10.89 6.47 11.45
CA ILE A 36 11.83 6.58 12.59
C ILE A 36 12.17 8.05 12.89
N LEU A 37 12.42 8.85 11.87
CA LEU A 37 12.69 10.28 12.03
C LEU A 37 11.49 11.03 12.57
N GLY A 38 10.28 10.74 12.08
CA GLY A 38 9.03 11.30 12.60
C GLY A 38 8.87 11.04 14.09
N SER A 39 9.03 9.81 14.52
CA SER A 39 8.97 9.39 15.92
C SER A 39 10.04 10.07 16.78
N LEU A 40 11.28 10.14 16.29
CA LEU A 40 12.39 10.78 17.01
C LEU A 40 12.15 12.28 17.20
N PHE A 41 11.70 13.00 16.17
CA PHE A 41 11.45 14.44 16.26
C PHE A 41 10.18 14.78 17.05
N ALA A 42 9.20 13.89 17.08
CA ALA A 42 8.06 14.00 18.00
C ALA A 42 8.50 13.82 19.47
N TYR A 43 9.36 12.84 19.75
CA TYR A 43 9.93 12.64 21.08
C TYR A 43 10.68 13.86 21.61
N PHE A 44 11.41 14.58 20.73
CA PHE A 44 12.08 15.82 21.11
C PHE A 44 11.15 17.05 21.13
N GLY A 45 9.85 16.90 20.83
CA GLY A 45 8.87 17.97 20.86
C GLY A 45 8.92 18.94 19.69
N PHE A 46 9.56 18.55 18.56
CA PHE A 46 9.57 19.35 17.32
C PHE A 46 8.33 19.11 16.48
N ILE A 47 7.69 17.94 16.61
CA ILE A 47 6.43 17.56 15.95
C ILE A 47 5.40 17.28 17.06
N TYR A 48 4.18 17.74 16.88
CA TYR A 48 3.05 17.56 17.80
C TYR A 48 1.76 17.51 17.00
N ASP A 49 0.67 17.07 17.62
CA ASP A 49 -0.64 16.99 16.98
C ASP A 49 -1.09 18.35 16.47
N ASN A 50 -1.38 18.39 15.17
CA ASN A 50 -1.80 19.59 14.48
C ASN A 50 -2.76 19.22 13.35
N PRO A 51 -4.02 19.73 13.35
CA PRO A 51 -5.03 19.36 12.36
C PRO A 51 -4.62 19.61 10.89
N TYR A 52 -3.77 20.61 10.66
CA TYR A 52 -3.26 20.89 9.30
C TYR A 52 -2.22 19.86 8.88
N PHE A 53 -1.38 19.41 9.81
CA PHE A 53 -0.42 18.36 9.55
C PHE A 53 -1.14 17.02 9.28
N ASP A 54 -2.17 16.70 10.06
CA ASP A 54 -3.00 15.51 9.88
C ASP A 54 -3.67 15.50 8.51
N LEU A 55 -4.25 16.65 8.10
CA LEU A 55 -4.91 16.78 6.79
C LEU A 55 -3.92 16.56 5.63
N VAL A 56 -2.72 17.14 5.71
CA VAL A 56 -1.71 16.98 4.66
C VAL A 56 -1.17 15.55 4.66
N ALA A 57 -0.96 14.95 5.82
CA ALA A 57 -0.52 13.57 5.95
C ALA A 57 -1.57 12.59 5.39
N GLN A 58 -2.85 12.78 5.71
CA GLN A 58 -3.94 12.00 5.13
C GLN A 58 -3.98 12.16 3.59
N THR A 59 -3.79 13.37 3.08
CA THR A 59 -3.67 13.59 1.64
C THR A 59 -2.49 12.82 1.04
N GLY A 60 -1.36 12.78 1.75
CA GLY A 60 -0.18 11.99 1.38
C GLY A 60 -0.46 10.49 1.31
N PHE A 61 -1.20 9.95 2.27
CA PHE A 61 -1.66 8.56 2.26
C PHE A 61 -2.58 8.25 1.07
N LEU A 62 -3.60 9.09 0.86
CA LEU A 62 -4.53 8.92 -0.27
C LEU A 62 -3.80 9.05 -1.61
N TYR A 63 -2.82 9.95 -1.69
CA TYR A 63 -2.00 10.09 -2.88
C TYR A 63 -1.10 8.86 -3.13
N LEU A 64 -0.57 8.25 -2.08
CA LEU A 64 0.17 6.98 -2.18
C LEU A 64 -0.73 5.87 -2.72
N MET A 65 -1.97 5.77 -2.25
CA MET A 65 -2.95 4.81 -2.77
C MET A 65 -3.30 5.09 -4.24
N PHE A 66 -3.40 6.36 -4.63
CA PHE A 66 -3.59 6.76 -6.02
C PHE A 66 -2.41 6.33 -6.90
N LEU A 67 -1.17 6.53 -6.45
CA LEU A 67 0.02 6.06 -7.16
C LEU A 67 0.04 4.53 -7.29
N ALA A 68 -0.27 3.81 -6.22
CA ALA A 68 -0.41 2.36 -6.26
C ALA A 68 -1.44 1.91 -7.31
N GLY A 69 -2.58 2.61 -7.38
CA GLY A 69 -3.59 2.39 -8.42
C GLY A 69 -3.07 2.66 -9.84
N MET A 70 -2.26 3.71 -10.04
CA MET A 70 -1.65 4.03 -11.35
C MET A 70 -0.66 2.95 -11.83
N GLU A 71 -0.01 2.25 -10.92
CA GLU A 71 0.91 1.15 -11.25
C GLU A 71 0.20 -0.12 -11.70
N VAL A 72 -1.12 -0.21 -11.47
CA VAL A 72 -1.92 -1.36 -11.89
C VAL A 72 -2.08 -1.38 -13.40
N ASP A 73 -1.38 -2.28 -14.09
CA ASP A 73 -1.62 -2.56 -15.50
C ASP A 73 -2.81 -3.54 -15.65
N LEU A 74 -4.01 -2.98 -15.77
CA LEU A 74 -5.24 -3.77 -16.00
C LEU A 74 -5.16 -4.59 -17.30
N LYS A 75 -4.44 -4.13 -18.32
CA LYS A 75 -4.28 -4.89 -19.57
C LYS A 75 -3.40 -6.11 -19.34
N GLN A 76 -2.31 -5.94 -18.61
CA GLN A 76 -1.43 -7.06 -18.24
C GLN A 76 -2.21 -8.06 -17.38
N LEU A 77 -3.02 -7.61 -16.43
CA LEU A 77 -3.85 -8.47 -15.58
C LEU A 77 -4.88 -9.25 -16.42
N ILE A 78 -5.64 -8.57 -17.28
CA ILE A 78 -6.67 -9.20 -18.13
C ILE A 78 -6.06 -10.17 -19.14
N ASN A 79 -4.88 -9.86 -19.67
CA ASN A 79 -4.16 -10.69 -20.63
C ASN A 79 -3.29 -11.77 -19.97
N SER A 80 -3.18 -11.77 -18.65
CA SER A 80 -2.43 -12.79 -17.92
C SER A 80 -3.06 -14.17 -18.14
N PRO A 81 -2.24 -15.21 -18.31
CA PRO A 81 -2.75 -16.57 -18.45
C PRO A 81 -3.69 -16.93 -17.29
N ARG A 82 -4.84 -17.50 -17.58
CA ARG A 82 -5.84 -17.90 -16.56
C ARG A 82 -5.22 -18.72 -15.44
N VAL A 83 -4.21 -19.53 -15.75
CA VAL A 83 -3.50 -20.36 -14.77
C VAL A 83 -2.78 -19.50 -13.74
N ILE A 84 -2.19 -18.35 -14.11
CA ILE A 84 -1.51 -17.43 -13.19
C ILE A 84 -2.55 -16.77 -12.27
N ILE A 85 -3.67 -16.30 -12.82
CA ILE A 85 -4.75 -15.69 -12.06
C ILE A 85 -5.32 -16.69 -11.04
N HIS A 86 -5.65 -17.93 -11.48
CA HIS A 86 -6.17 -18.95 -10.56
C HIS A 86 -5.18 -19.31 -9.45
N LYS A 87 -3.89 -19.42 -9.77
CA LYS A 87 -2.87 -19.70 -8.73
C LYS A 87 -2.63 -18.53 -7.80
N SER A 88 -2.71 -17.28 -8.29
CA SER A 88 -2.65 -16.10 -7.44
C SER A 88 -3.86 -16.04 -6.48
N LEU A 89 -5.07 -16.31 -6.96
CA LEU A 89 -6.25 -16.40 -6.11
C LEU A 89 -6.15 -17.56 -5.10
N LEU A 90 -5.63 -18.72 -5.52
CA LEU A 90 -5.40 -19.85 -4.62
C LEU A 90 -4.32 -19.52 -3.57
N PHE A 91 -3.26 -18.79 -3.96
CA PHE A 91 -2.26 -18.28 -3.02
C PHE A 91 -2.91 -17.40 -1.94
N LEU A 92 -3.75 -16.43 -2.34
CA LEU A 92 -4.46 -15.54 -1.43
C LEU A 92 -5.41 -16.30 -0.51
N PHE A 93 -6.14 -17.28 -1.05
CA PHE A 93 -7.04 -18.12 -0.28
C PHE A 93 -6.29 -18.96 0.77
N ILE A 94 -5.19 -19.60 0.38
CA ILE A 94 -4.36 -20.39 1.31
C ILE A 94 -3.72 -19.46 2.35
N LEU A 95 -3.27 -18.27 1.96
CA LEU A 95 -2.73 -17.29 2.88
C LEU A 95 -3.75 -16.92 3.95
N SER A 96 -5.01 -16.67 3.57
CA SER A 96 -6.09 -16.36 4.51
C SER A 96 -6.38 -17.53 5.46
N ILE A 97 -6.39 -18.77 4.97
CA ILE A 97 -6.55 -19.97 5.81
C ILE A 97 -5.39 -20.10 6.80
N LEU A 98 -4.16 -19.93 6.34
CA LEU A 98 -2.98 -20.01 7.20
C LEU A 98 -2.97 -18.89 8.26
N ALA A 99 -3.45 -17.70 7.92
CA ALA A 99 -3.64 -16.62 8.87
C ALA A 99 -4.64 -17.00 9.98
N MET A 100 -5.78 -17.60 9.61
CA MET A 100 -6.76 -18.08 10.59
C MET A 100 -6.19 -19.20 11.49
N ILE A 101 -5.50 -20.16 10.90
CA ILE A 101 -4.90 -21.28 11.66
C ILE A 101 -3.82 -20.76 12.62
N SER A 102 -2.93 -19.87 12.15
CA SER A 102 -1.87 -19.29 12.99
C SER A 102 -2.48 -18.41 14.09
N GLY A 103 -3.51 -17.62 13.78
CA GLY A 103 -4.20 -16.81 14.76
C GLY A 103 -4.83 -17.64 15.89
N TRP A 104 -5.50 -18.75 15.54
CA TRP A 104 -6.04 -19.69 16.51
C TRP A 104 -4.95 -20.39 17.33
N MET A 105 -3.82 -20.77 16.69
CA MET A 105 -2.74 -21.48 17.36
C MET A 105 -1.96 -20.59 18.35
N PHE A 106 -1.83 -19.30 18.05
CA PHE A 106 -1.10 -18.34 18.87
C PHE A 106 -2.03 -17.44 19.71
N GLU A 107 -3.33 -17.74 19.75
CA GLU A 107 -4.36 -16.99 20.50
C GLU A 107 -4.34 -15.47 20.20
N LEU A 108 -4.15 -15.12 18.91
CA LEU A 108 -4.04 -13.73 18.50
C LEU A 108 -5.41 -13.05 18.40
N ASN A 109 -5.43 -11.75 18.61
CA ASN A 109 -6.61 -10.92 18.41
C ASN A 109 -7.12 -11.04 16.96
N ASN A 110 -8.45 -11.04 16.78
CA ASN A 110 -9.10 -11.14 15.47
C ASN A 110 -8.61 -10.08 14.48
N ILE A 111 -8.31 -8.88 14.94
CA ILE A 111 -7.78 -7.79 14.11
C ILE A 111 -6.40 -8.15 13.57
N ILE A 112 -5.54 -8.72 14.40
CA ILE A 112 -4.22 -9.22 13.98
C ILE A 112 -4.39 -10.32 12.94
N ILE A 113 -5.34 -11.25 13.14
CA ILE A 113 -5.62 -12.33 12.18
C ILE A 113 -6.07 -11.78 10.83
N ILE A 114 -6.99 -10.81 10.82
CA ILE A 114 -7.50 -10.17 9.60
C ILE A 114 -6.38 -9.38 8.90
N SER A 115 -5.45 -8.80 9.65
CA SER A 115 -4.33 -8.04 9.08
C SER A 115 -3.25 -8.90 8.43
N MET A 116 -3.09 -10.15 8.84
CA MET A 116 -2.03 -11.03 8.35
C MET A 116 -2.05 -11.31 6.84
N PRO A 117 -3.18 -11.54 6.16
CA PRO A 117 -3.21 -11.81 4.73
C PRO A 117 -3.18 -10.54 3.87
N LEU A 118 -3.13 -9.34 4.46
CA LEU A 118 -3.09 -8.09 3.70
C LEU A 118 -1.86 -8.03 2.80
N ILE A 119 -2.07 -7.54 1.58
CA ILE A 119 -1.03 -7.32 0.58
C ILE A 119 -1.13 -5.89 0.09
N SER A 120 0.00 -5.20 -0.01
CA SER A 120 0.11 -3.88 -0.62
C SER A 120 1.19 -3.87 -1.72
N VAL A 121 0.87 -3.28 -2.87
CA VAL A 121 1.82 -3.12 -3.98
C VAL A 121 2.63 -1.82 -3.90
N GLY A 122 2.30 -0.92 -2.97
CA GLY A 122 2.94 0.40 -2.89
C GLY A 122 4.47 0.34 -2.79
N LEU A 123 5.03 -0.59 -2.00
CA LEU A 123 6.47 -0.81 -1.92
C LEU A 123 7.00 -1.74 -3.03
N LEU A 124 6.15 -2.52 -3.68
CA LEU A 124 6.54 -3.38 -4.80
C LEU A 124 7.07 -2.57 -5.98
N ALA A 125 6.50 -1.37 -6.20
CA ALA A 125 6.97 -0.42 -7.19
C ALA A 125 8.43 0.03 -6.97
N THR A 126 8.86 0.15 -5.72
CA THR A 126 10.26 0.48 -5.43
C THR A 126 11.21 -0.66 -5.82
N LEU A 127 10.75 -1.92 -5.72
CA LEU A 127 11.50 -3.08 -6.19
C LEU A 127 11.63 -3.08 -7.70
N SER A 128 10.59 -2.74 -8.45
CA SER A 128 10.63 -2.68 -9.91
C SER A 128 11.52 -1.57 -10.48
N LYS A 129 11.89 -0.59 -9.67
CA LYS A 129 12.93 0.41 -10.01
C LYS A 129 14.35 -0.12 -9.79
N THR A 130 14.50 -1.10 -8.92
CA THR A 130 15.81 -1.66 -8.53
C THR A 130 16.16 -2.91 -9.33
N TYR A 131 15.15 -3.71 -9.67
CA TYR A 131 15.27 -4.98 -10.40
C TYR A 131 14.57 -4.88 -11.76
N ASP A 132 14.97 -5.72 -12.74
CA ASP A 132 14.33 -5.70 -14.06
C ASP A 132 12.85 -6.10 -13.94
N LYS A 133 11.97 -5.25 -14.48
CA LYS A 133 10.51 -5.49 -14.53
C LYS A 133 10.13 -6.79 -15.27
N ASN A 134 10.99 -7.29 -16.13
CA ASN A 134 10.79 -8.52 -16.89
C ASN A 134 11.18 -9.79 -16.12
N GLU A 135 11.74 -9.68 -14.93
CA GLU A 135 12.03 -10.86 -14.11
C GLU A 135 10.72 -11.56 -13.71
N SER A 136 10.70 -12.90 -13.84
CA SER A 136 9.52 -13.73 -13.63
C SER A 136 8.87 -13.50 -12.26
N TRP A 137 9.68 -13.35 -11.21
CA TRP A 137 9.17 -13.13 -9.85
C TRP A 137 8.54 -11.75 -9.66
N ILE A 138 9.04 -10.72 -10.35
CA ILE A 138 8.45 -9.36 -10.31
C ILE A 138 7.10 -9.38 -11.01
N THR A 139 7.01 -9.95 -12.21
CA THR A 139 5.74 -10.09 -12.94
C THR A 139 4.71 -10.86 -12.13
N LEU A 140 5.12 -11.94 -11.47
CA LEU A 140 4.25 -12.73 -10.61
C LEU A 140 3.82 -11.96 -9.36
N ALA A 141 4.76 -11.25 -8.71
CA ALA A 141 4.49 -10.42 -7.54
C ALA A 141 3.49 -9.30 -7.87
N PHE A 142 3.64 -8.63 -9.02
CA PHE A 142 2.66 -7.63 -9.46
C PHE A 142 1.30 -8.26 -9.74
N THR A 143 1.22 -9.41 -10.44
CA THR A 143 -0.07 -10.04 -10.74
C THR A 143 -0.80 -10.48 -9.46
N ALA A 144 -0.11 -11.18 -8.55
CA ALA A 144 -0.67 -11.60 -7.28
C ALA A 144 -0.89 -10.39 -6.33
N GLY A 145 0.01 -9.41 -6.37
CA GLY A 145 -0.05 -8.19 -5.60
C GLY A 145 -1.28 -7.34 -5.93
N ILE A 146 -1.56 -7.09 -7.21
CA ILE A 146 -2.74 -6.33 -7.65
C ILE A 146 -4.03 -7.00 -7.17
N LEU A 147 -4.15 -8.32 -7.34
CA LEU A 147 -5.31 -9.07 -6.85
C LEU A 147 -5.40 -9.00 -5.33
N GLY A 148 -4.27 -9.15 -4.65
CA GLY A 148 -4.17 -9.05 -3.20
C GLY A 148 -4.50 -7.65 -2.69
N GLU A 149 -4.01 -6.58 -3.33
CA GLU A 149 -4.31 -5.18 -2.99
C GLU A 149 -5.82 -4.90 -3.06
N VAL A 150 -6.46 -5.25 -4.18
CA VAL A 150 -7.92 -5.05 -4.34
C VAL A 150 -8.70 -5.77 -3.26
N LEU A 151 -8.34 -7.02 -2.97
CA LEU A 151 -8.99 -7.79 -1.89
C LEU A 151 -8.69 -7.19 -0.52
N SER A 152 -7.46 -6.75 -0.27
CA SER A 152 -7.04 -6.15 1.01
C SER A 152 -7.75 -4.83 1.28
N ILE A 153 -7.82 -3.93 0.28
CA ILE A 153 -8.53 -2.64 0.42
C ILE A 153 -10.04 -2.88 0.59
N THR A 154 -10.60 -3.85 -0.15
CA THR A 154 -12.02 -4.23 0.03
C THR A 154 -12.26 -4.77 1.45
N ALA A 155 -11.37 -5.64 1.95
CA ALA A 155 -11.46 -6.16 3.31
C ALA A 155 -11.29 -5.04 4.36
N LEU A 156 -10.37 -4.10 4.15
CA LEU A 156 -10.20 -2.92 5.00
C LEU A 156 -11.47 -2.06 5.04
N THR A 157 -12.09 -1.80 3.88
CA THR A 157 -13.33 -1.03 3.79
C THR A 157 -14.48 -1.72 4.55
N ILE A 158 -14.61 -3.04 4.41
CA ILE A 158 -15.61 -3.82 5.15
C ILE A 158 -15.29 -3.81 6.65
N PHE A 159 -14.02 -3.91 7.01
CA PHE A 159 -13.57 -3.87 8.40
C PHE A 159 -13.86 -2.49 9.04
N ASP A 160 -13.52 -1.40 8.37
CA ASP A 160 -13.82 -0.04 8.83
C ASP A 160 -15.32 0.18 9.00
N ALA A 161 -16.14 -0.25 8.04
CA ALA A 161 -17.59 -0.23 8.16
C ALA A 161 -18.09 -1.05 9.36
N ALA A 162 -17.60 -2.27 9.54
CA ALA A 162 -17.98 -3.14 10.64
C ALA A 162 -17.57 -2.60 12.02
N SER A 163 -16.42 -1.92 12.11
CA SER A 163 -15.95 -1.30 13.35
C SER A 163 -16.85 -0.15 13.80
N LYS A 164 -17.37 0.65 12.85
CA LYS A 164 -18.23 1.81 13.10
C LYS A 164 -19.68 1.43 13.40
N THR A 165 -20.23 0.44 12.70
CA THR A 165 -21.66 0.12 12.74
C THR A 165 -21.98 -1.20 13.45
N GLY A 166 -20.98 -2.04 13.71
CA GLY A 166 -21.16 -3.41 14.18
C GLY A 166 -21.75 -4.33 13.11
N PHE A 167 -21.93 -5.62 13.44
CA PHE A 167 -22.53 -6.61 12.54
C PHE A 167 -24.07 -6.51 12.55
N ASN A 168 -24.61 -5.53 11.82
CA ASN A 168 -26.04 -5.28 11.73
C ASN A 168 -26.47 -4.95 10.29
N ILE A 169 -27.75 -4.56 10.10
CA ILE A 169 -28.30 -4.22 8.80
C ILE A 169 -27.59 -3.02 8.15
N HIS A 170 -27.03 -2.09 8.95
CA HIS A 170 -26.29 -0.94 8.42
C HIS A 170 -25.02 -1.38 7.72
N LEU A 171 -24.29 -2.38 8.26
CA LEU A 171 -23.14 -2.97 7.58
C LEU A 171 -23.52 -3.55 6.21
N LEU A 172 -24.67 -4.25 6.11
CA LEU A 172 -25.15 -4.77 4.81
C LEU A 172 -25.45 -3.65 3.81
N ILE A 173 -25.96 -2.52 4.28
CA ILE A 173 -26.20 -1.33 3.44
C ILE A 173 -24.88 -0.74 2.95
N GLU A 174 -23.89 -0.58 3.82
CA GLU A 174 -22.55 -0.05 3.47
C GLU A 174 -21.81 -0.98 2.50
N VAL A 175 -21.85 -2.29 2.73
CA VAL A 175 -21.33 -3.29 1.79
C VAL A 175 -22.11 -3.24 0.46
N GLY A 176 -23.42 -2.97 0.52
CA GLY A 176 -24.24 -2.73 -0.66
C GLY A 176 -23.79 -1.50 -1.45
N TYR A 177 -23.48 -0.39 -0.78
CA TYR A 177 -22.92 0.80 -1.42
C TYR A 177 -21.55 0.51 -2.04
N LEU A 178 -20.68 -0.22 -1.34
CA LEU A 178 -19.39 -0.65 -1.87
C LEU A 178 -19.56 -1.50 -3.15
N ALA A 179 -20.42 -2.51 -3.10
CA ALA A 179 -20.70 -3.35 -4.27
C ALA A 179 -21.30 -2.55 -5.43
N GLY A 180 -22.26 -1.68 -5.15
CA GLY A 180 -22.88 -0.77 -6.12
C GLY A 180 -21.86 0.18 -6.74
N PHE A 181 -20.94 0.70 -5.94
CA PHE A 181 -19.86 1.55 -6.41
C PHE A 181 -18.92 0.79 -7.35
N ILE A 182 -18.44 -0.41 -6.97
CA ILE A 182 -17.57 -1.24 -7.81
C ILE A 182 -18.26 -1.57 -9.15
N VAL A 183 -19.54 -1.94 -9.11
CA VAL A 183 -20.33 -2.20 -10.31
C VAL A 183 -20.46 -0.94 -11.18
N SER A 184 -20.72 0.23 -10.58
CA SER A 184 -20.84 1.50 -11.30
C SER A 184 -19.52 1.90 -11.98
N VAL A 185 -18.38 1.70 -11.30
CA VAL A 185 -17.04 1.93 -11.86
C VAL A 185 -16.79 0.98 -13.06
N PHE A 186 -17.18 -0.28 -12.94
CA PHE A 186 -17.04 -1.24 -14.04
C PHE A 186 -17.92 -0.88 -15.25
N ILE A 187 -19.16 -0.43 -15.01
CA ILE A 187 -20.06 0.06 -16.07
C ILE A 187 -19.46 1.32 -16.71
N LEU A 188 -19.01 2.28 -15.91
CA LEU A 188 -18.38 3.50 -16.39
C LEU A 188 -17.14 3.20 -17.23
N TYR A 189 -16.30 2.27 -16.78
CA TYR A 189 -15.13 1.82 -17.55
C TYR A 189 -15.52 1.29 -18.93
N LYS A 190 -16.57 0.43 -19.02
CA LYS A 190 -17.08 -0.07 -20.31
C LYS A 190 -17.63 1.05 -21.17
N LEU A 191 -18.43 1.95 -20.59
CA LEU A 191 -19.01 3.09 -21.33
C LEU A 191 -17.92 4.02 -21.87
N LEU A 192 -16.93 4.38 -21.05
CA LEU A 192 -15.80 5.21 -21.48
C LEU A 192 -14.96 4.51 -22.56
N LYS A 193 -14.76 3.19 -22.46
CA LYS A 193 -14.07 2.42 -23.50
C LYS A 193 -14.81 2.51 -24.86
N ILE A 194 -16.14 2.40 -24.85
CA ILE A 194 -16.97 2.54 -26.04
C ILE A 194 -16.91 3.99 -26.54
N LEU A 195 -17.08 4.97 -25.64
CA LEU A 195 -17.04 6.40 -25.98
C LEU A 195 -15.71 6.78 -26.65
N PHE A 196 -14.58 6.41 -26.08
CA PHE A 196 -13.26 6.69 -26.64
C PHE A 196 -12.94 5.91 -27.92
N TRP A 197 -13.65 4.81 -28.16
CA TRP A 197 -13.59 4.12 -29.45
C TRP A 197 -14.34 4.87 -30.54
N TRP A 198 -15.55 5.39 -30.22
CA TRP A 198 -16.34 6.19 -31.16
C TRP A 198 -15.79 7.61 -31.37
N PHE A 199 -15.24 8.22 -30.32
CA PHE A 199 -14.74 9.59 -30.31
C PHE A 199 -13.27 9.64 -29.84
N PRO A 200 -12.31 9.20 -30.66
CA PRO A 200 -10.89 9.20 -30.29
C PRO A 200 -10.34 10.61 -30.07
N GLU A 201 -10.93 11.63 -30.71
CA GLU A 201 -10.55 13.04 -30.55
C GLU A 201 -10.80 13.53 -29.12
N LEU A 202 -11.86 13.07 -28.46
CA LEU A 202 -12.15 13.40 -27.07
C LEU A 202 -11.04 12.91 -26.15
N LYS A 203 -10.52 11.71 -26.38
CA LYS A 203 -9.38 11.19 -25.63
C LYS A 203 -8.12 12.02 -25.83
N HIS A 204 -7.85 12.48 -27.05
CA HIS A 204 -6.72 13.35 -27.36
C HIS A 204 -6.88 14.77 -26.80
N SER A 205 -8.12 15.27 -26.72
CA SER A 205 -8.42 16.56 -26.09
C SER A 205 -8.23 16.52 -24.57
N LEU A 206 -8.63 15.42 -23.92
CA LEU A 206 -8.46 15.25 -22.47
C LEU A 206 -7.00 15.07 -22.05
N MET A 207 -6.20 14.37 -22.89
CA MET A 207 -4.76 14.19 -22.67
C MET A 207 -4.01 14.33 -24.00
N PRO A 208 -3.62 15.54 -24.38
CA PRO A 208 -2.85 15.79 -25.60
C PRO A 208 -1.45 15.17 -25.51
N ARG A 209 -0.94 14.69 -26.65
CA ARG A 209 0.43 14.12 -26.72
C ARG A 209 1.51 15.14 -26.42
N ILE A 210 1.30 16.41 -26.83
CA ILE A 210 2.16 17.56 -26.52
C ILE A 210 1.38 18.41 -25.52
N ASP A 211 1.70 18.26 -24.23
CA ASP A 211 0.99 18.94 -23.15
C ASP A 211 1.81 20.11 -22.61
N THR A 212 1.51 21.31 -23.12
CA THR A 212 2.14 22.58 -22.67
C THR A 212 1.46 23.17 -21.43
N ALA A 213 0.24 22.69 -21.10
CA ALA A 213 -0.58 23.24 -20.02
C ALA A 213 -0.67 22.32 -18.79
N ASN A 214 0.07 21.19 -18.78
CA ASN A 214 -0.01 20.14 -17.74
C ASN A 214 -1.45 19.63 -17.54
N GLN A 215 -2.20 19.45 -18.63
CA GLN A 215 -3.58 18.95 -18.60
C GLN A 215 -3.64 17.52 -18.10
N ASP A 216 -2.60 16.73 -18.35
CA ASP A 216 -2.43 15.36 -17.87
C ASP A 216 -2.47 15.31 -16.33
N ILE A 217 -1.68 16.17 -15.66
CA ILE A 217 -1.67 16.26 -14.20
C ILE A 217 -3.00 16.78 -13.68
N ARG A 218 -3.58 17.80 -14.32
CA ARG A 218 -4.85 18.40 -13.90
C ARG A 218 -6.00 17.39 -13.97
N LEU A 219 -6.08 16.60 -15.04
CA LEU A 219 -7.09 15.55 -15.17
C LEU A 219 -6.89 14.44 -14.12
N ALA A 220 -5.63 14.02 -13.90
CA ALA A 220 -5.31 13.02 -12.90
C ALA A 220 -5.73 13.47 -11.49
N MET A 221 -5.41 14.72 -11.13
CA MET A 221 -5.79 15.29 -9.83
C MET A 221 -7.30 15.53 -9.72
N ALA A 222 -7.97 15.94 -10.82
CA ALA A 222 -9.42 16.07 -10.83
C ALA A 222 -10.10 14.72 -10.54
N LEU A 223 -9.68 13.65 -11.20
CA LEU A 223 -10.20 12.31 -10.93
C LEU A 223 -9.91 11.86 -9.50
N PHE A 224 -8.69 12.07 -9.00
CA PHE A 224 -8.32 11.79 -7.62
C PHE A 224 -9.31 12.43 -6.62
N PHE A 225 -9.55 13.73 -6.73
CA PHE A 225 -10.47 14.43 -5.82
C PHE A 225 -11.94 14.06 -6.04
N ILE A 226 -12.38 13.81 -7.29
CA ILE A 226 -13.75 13.37 -7.59
C ILE A 226 -14.03 12.02 -6.91
N PHE A 227 -13.13 11.05 -7.02
CA PHE A 227 -13.32 9.75 -6.41
C PHE A 227 -13.29 9.83 -4.87
N ILE A 228 -12.42 10.66 -4.29
CA ILE A 228 -12.43 10.94 -2.84
C ILE A 228 -13.78 11.55 -2.43
N ALA A 229 -14.30 12.54 -3.17
CA ALA A 229 -15.59 13.17 -2.86
C ALA A 229 -16.76 12.17 -2.95
N ILE A 230 -16.71 11.24 -3.92
CA ILE A 230 -17.70 10.16 -4.02
C ILE A 230 -17.62 9.25 -2.78
N MET A 231 -16.42 8.84 -2.38
CA MET A 231 -16.21 8.00 -1.18
C MET A 231 -16.73 8.68 0.09
N LEU A 232 -16.41 9.97 0.27
CA LEU A 232 -16.93 10.77 1.38
C LEU A 232 -18.46 10.79 1.39
N SER A 233 -19.08 10.98 0.21
CA SER A 233 -20.54 11.02 0.07
C SER A 233 -21.20 9.68 0.38
N LEU A 234 -20.53 8.58 0.07
CA LEU A 234 -20.99 7.22 0.32
C LEU A 234 -20.59 6.69 1.71
N LYS A 235 -19.80 7.48 2.48
CA LYS A 235 -19.21 7.08 3.77
C LYS A 235 -18.36 5.81 3.67
N LEU A 236 -17.68 5.62 2.55
CA LEU A 236 -16.77 4.50 2.28
C LEU A 236 -15.32 4.94 2.51
N GLU A 237 -14.44 3.95 2.64
CA GLU A 237 -13.00 4.18 2.85
C GLU A 237 -12.36 4.94 1.68
N LEU A 238 -11.71 6.07 1.98
CA LEU A 238 -11.17 7.00 0.99
C LEU A 238 -10.02 6.39 0.17
N ALA A 239 -9.26 5.48 0.78
CA ALA A 239 -8.15 4.78 0.14
C ALA A 239 -8.61 4.01 -1.10
N LEU A 240 -9.78 3.36 -1.04
CA LEU A 240 -10.36 2.64 -2.18
C LEU A 240 -10.66 3.59 -3.35
N GLY A 241 -11.27 4.74 -3.08
CA GLY A 241 -11.56 5.74 -4.11
C GLY A 241 -10.30 6.25 -4.80
N SER A 242 -9.29 6.59 -3.99
CA SER A 242 -7.99 7.05 -4.49
C SER A 242 -7.30 5.99 -5.35
N PHE A 243 -7.29 4.73 -4.92
CA PHE A 243 -6.73 3.61 -5.66
C PHE A 243 -7.46 3.38 -7.00
N ILE A 244 -8.81 3.41 -7.01
CA ILE A 244 -9.61 3.27 -8.23
C ILE A 244 -9.40 4.45 -9.18
N ALA A 245 -9.24 5.68 -8.68
CA ALA A 245 -8.89 6.84 -9.49
C ALA A 245 -7.55 6.63 -10.22
N GLY A 246 -6.54 6.13 -9.51
CA GLY A 246 -5.24 5.75 -10.09
C GLY A 246 -5.38 4.67 -11.17
N MET A 247 -6.13 3.61 -10.89
CA MET A 247 -6.41 2.56 -11.88
C MET A 247 -7.14 3.10 -13.12
N ALA A 248 -8.06 4.06 -12.99
CA ALA A 248 -8.74 4.66 -14.11
C ALA A 248 -7.77 5.42 -15.03
N ILE A 249 -6.82 6.15 -14.46
CA ILE A 249 -5.75 6.81 -15.23
C ILE A 249 -4.91 5.77 -15.97
N SER A 250 -4.43 4.72 -15.28
CA SER A 250 -3.65 3.65 -15.90
C SER A 250 -4.41 2.95 -17.02
N ALA A 251 -5.70 2.65 -16.82
CA ALA A 251 -6.52 1.93 -17.79
C ALA A 251 -6.71 2.69 -19.13
N PHE A 252 -6.96 4.00 -19.05
CA PHE A 252 -7.28 4.81 -20.24
C PHE A 252 -6.09 5.51 -20.85
N PHE A 253 -5.07 5.83 -20.04
CA PHE A 253 -3.94 6.67 -20.43
C PHE A 253 -2.57 6.01 -20.22
N HIS A 254 -2.53 4.69 -20.17
CA HIS A 254 -1.32 3.86 -19.99
C HIS A 254 -0.14 4.21 -20.92
N HIS A 255 -0.41 4.83 -22.08
CA HIS A 255 0.64 5.26 -23.01
C HIS A 255 1.38 6.54 -22.56
N GLN A 256 0.93 7.19 -21.50
CA GLN A 256 1.52 8.41 -20.92
C GLN A 256 2.46 8.07 -19.75
N LYS A 257 3.55 7.32 -20.02
CA LYS A 257 4.57 7.01 -19.01
C LYS A 257 5.15 8.25 -18.32
N ALA A 258 5.23 9.37 -19.06
CA ALA A 258 5.66 10.64 -18.50
C ALA A 258 4.74 11.15 -17.38
N LEU A 259 3.44 10.89 -17.44
CA LEU A 259 2.51 11.26 -16.37
C LEU A 259 2.77 10.44 -15.10
N GLU A 260 2.95 9.12 -15.21
CA GLU A 260 3.28 8.26 -14.07
C GLU A 260 4.56 8.73 -13.37
N GLU A 261 5.60 9.09 -14.15
CA GLU A 261 6.86 9.63 -13.60
C GLU A 261 6.67 10.98 -12.92
N LYS A 262 5.89 11.91 -13.51
CA LYS A 262 5.58 13.22 -12.91
C LYS A 262 4.83 13.06 -11.59
N MET A 263 3.77 12.21 -11.57
CA MET A 263 2.96 11.97 -10.38
C MET A 263 3.77 11.27 -9.29
N SER A 264 4.56 10.25 -9.64
CA SER A 264 5.46 9.57 -8.71
C SER A 264 6.52 10.51 -8.13
N SER A 265 7.06 11.43 -8.94
CA SER A 265 8.06 12.40 -8.48
C SER A 265 7.46 13.35 -7.44
N LEU A 266 6.26 13.87 -7.68
CA LEU A 266 5.55 14.72 -6.71
C LEU A 266 5.19 13.93 -5.44
N GLY A 267 4.68 12.71 -5.62
CA GLY A 267 4.26 11.87 -4.50
C GLY A 267 5.42 11.50 -3.59
N PHE A 268 6.37 10.74 -4.10
CA PHE A 268 7.53 10.27 -3.32
C PHE A 268 8.54 11.37 -2.96
N GLY A 269 8.50 12.51 -3.66
CA GLY A 269 9.35 13.66 -3.35
C GLY A 269 8.76 14.59 -2.30
N PHE A 270 7.44 14.55 -2.04
CA PHE A 270 6.82 15.54 -1.15
C PHE A 270 5.67 15.00 -0.29
N LEU A 271 4.58 14.51 -0.90
CA LEU A 271 3.36 14.16 -0.15
C LEU A 271 3.52 12.88 0.69
N VAL A 272 4.10 11.84 0.11
CA VAL A 272 4.26 10.54 0.77
C VAL A 272 5.24 10.59 1.96
N PRO A 273 6.39 11.30 1.88
CA PRO A 273 7.23 11.56 3.05
C PRO A 273 6.49 12.19 4.22
N ILE A 274 5.60 13.17 3.98
CA ILE A 274 4.81 13.80 5.04
C ILE A 274 3.94 12.78 5.75
N PHE A 275 3.29 11.87 5.00
CA PHE A 275 2.51 10.79 5.59
C PHE A 275 3.39 9.87 6.46
N PHE A 276 4.54 9.41 5.99
CA PHE A 276 5.37 8.51 6.79
C PHE A 276 5.98 9.20 8.02
N ILE A 277 6.35 10.47 7.94
CA ILE A 277 6.80 11.26 9.08
C ILE A 277 5.65 11.42 10.10
N HIS A 278 4.43 11.67 9.63
CA HIS A 278 3.24 11.77 10.48
C HIS A 278 2.96 10.44 11.19
N VAL A 279 2.95 9.33 10.44
CA VAL A 279 2.82 7.98 11.04
C VAL A 279 3.88 7.79 12.13
N GLY A 280 5.14 8.17 11.85
CA GLY A 280 6.19 8.12 12.85
C GLY A 280 5.93 9.02 14.06
N SER A 281 5.40 10.21 13.85
CA SER A 281 5.15 11.17 14.94
C SER A 281 3.99 10.77 15.86
N SER A 282 3.08 9.94 15.39
CA SER A 282 2.00 9.40 16.23
C SER A 282 2.48 8.31 17.21
N PHE A 283 3.74 7.86 17.09
CA PHE A 283 4.31 6.85 17.97
C PHE A 283 5.07 7.46 19.15
N ASP A 284 4.67 7.06 20.35
CA ASP A 284 5.51 7.29 21.51
C ASP A 284 6.67 6.29 21.55
N ILE A 285 7.90 6.79 21.39
CA ILE A 285 9.12 5.95 21.41
C ILE A 285 9.23 5.16 22.72
N LYS A 286 8.79 5.72 23.85
CA LYS A 286 8.83 5.01 25.14
C LYS A 286 7.90 3.79 25.12
N SER A 287 6.73 3.96 24.52
CA SER A 287 5.75 2.89 24.37
C SER A 287 6.22 1.83 23.37
N LEU A 288 6.95 2.20 22.31
CA LEU A 288 7.58 1.24 21.40
C LEU A 288 8.65 0.37 22.08
N LEU A 289 9.32 0.89 23.10
CA LEU A 289 10.33 0.16 23.89
C LEU A 289 9.73 -0.53 25.11
N ALA A 290 8.40 -0.45 25.31
CA ALA A 290 7.73 -1.12 26.43
C ALA A 290 7.88 -2.65 26.31
N GLU A 291 7.85 -3.30 27.48
CA GLU A 291 7.96 -4.75 27.55
C GLU A 291 6.83 -5.43 26.77
N GLY A 292 7.20 -6.41 25.94
CA GLY A 292 6.26 -7.15 25.10
C GLY A 292 5.99 -6.55 23.72
N VAL A 293 6.29 -5.27 23.43
CA VAL A 293 6.05 -4.67 22.10
C VAL A 293 6.96 -5.28 21.04
N VAL A 294 8.27 -5.24 21.27
CA VAL A 294 9.24 -5.74 20.29
C VAL A 294 9.11 -7.25 20.08
N SER A 295 8.94 -8.01 21.17
CA SER A 295 8.78 -9.48 21.09
C SER A 295 7.50 -9.86 20.36
N GLY A 296 6.37 -9.19 20.65
CA GLY A 296 5.10 -9.41 19.95
C GLY A 296 5.18 -9.02 18.48
N ALA A 297 5.77 -7.87 18.16
CA ALA A 297 6.00 -7.43 16.79
C ALA A 297 6.85 -8.44 15.99
N LEU A 298 7.94 -8.94 16.57
CA LEU A 298 8.77 -9.98 15.93
C LEU A 298 7.99 -11.28 15.73
N THR A 299 7.18 -11.70 16.69
CA THR A 299 6.35 -12.88 16.58
C THR A 299 5.36 -12.73 15.42
N ILE A 300 4.61 -11.62 15.36
CA ILE A 300 3.68 -11.32 14.28
C ILE A 300 4.41 -11.33 12.93
N THR A 301 5.56 -10.63 12.82
CA THR A 301 6.37 -10.57 11.60
C THR A 301 6.81 -11.96 11.13
N VAL A 302 7.31 -12.79 12.02
CA VAL A 302 7.77 -14.16 11.69
C VAL A 302 6.60 -15.01 11.21
N ILE A 303 5.45 -14.92 11.87
CA ILE A 303 4.24 -15.63 11.44
C ILE A 303 3.83 -15.16 10.06
N MET A 304 3.70 -13.84 9.83
CA MET A 304 3.26 -13.27 8.56
C MET A 304 4.18 -13.64 7.40
N ILE A 305 5.49 -13.57 7.56
CA ILE A 305 6.45 -14.00 6.54
C ILE A 305 6.36 -15.51 6.31
N THR A 306 6.25 -16.29 7.37
CA THR A 306 6.22 -17.77 7.28
C THR A 306 4.97 -18.25 6.53
N ILE A 307 3.78 -17.74 6.85
CA ILE A 307 2.54 -18.12 6.15
C ILE A 307 2.60 -17.73 4.67
N ARG A 308 3.20 -16.58 4.31
CA ARG A 308 3.38 -16.18 2.91
C ARG A 308 4.35 -17.09 2.16
N ILE A 309 5.45 -17.48 2.79
CA ILE A 309 6.38 -18.47 2.22
C ILE A 309 5.66 -19.80 1.99
N ILE A 310 4.90 -20.30 2.97
CA ILE A 310 4.15 -21.56 2.83
C ILE A 310 3.11 -21.42 1.72
N ALA A 311 2.31 -20.36 1.71
CA ALA A 311 1.31 -20.13 0.67
C ALA A 311 1.94 -20.07 -0.74
N SER A 312 3.15 -19.50 -0.86
CA SER A 312 3.84 -19.37 -2.15
C SER A 312 4.22 -20.71 -2.81
N PHE A 313 4.21 -21.83 -2.07
CA PHE A 313 4.43 -23.15 -2.67
C PHE A 313 3.41 -23.51 -3.76
N VAL A 314 2.22 -22.92 -3.72
CA VAL A 314 1.19 -23.08 -4.77
C VAL A 314 1.64 -22.52 -6.11
N LEU A 315 2.50 -21.51 -6.09
CA LEU A 315 3.05 -20.87 -7.29
C LEU A 315 4.12 -21.74 -7.98
N ARG A 316 4.66 -22.76 -7.28
CA ARG A 316 5.57 -23.75 -7.88
C ARG A 316 4.83 -24.55 -8.94
N GLY A 317 5.54 -24.91 -9.98
CA GLY A 317 4.98 -25.66 -11.13
C GLY A 317 4.70 -24.78 -12.36
N ILE A 318 4.52 -23.45 -12.18
CA ILE A 318 4.59 -22.48 -13.27
C ILE A 318 5.95 -21.76 -13.23
N TYR A 319 6.42 -21.46 -12.01
CA TYR A 319 7.65 -20.73 -11.75
C TYR A 319 8.63 -21.57 -10.94
N LYS A 320 9.92 -21.25 -11.05
CA LYS A 320 10.96 -21.89 -10.24
C LYS A 320 10.73 -21.61 -8.76
N SER A 321 11.16 -22.52 -7.90
CA SER A 321 11.00 -22.36 -6.43
C SER A 321 11.59 -21.05 -5.88
N LYS A 322 12.67 -20.56 -6.51
CA LYS A 322 13.30 -19.29 -6.18
C LYS A 322 12.41 -18.08 -6.50
N ASP A 323 11.68 -18.12 -7.62
CA ASP A 323 10.78 -17.04 -8.03
C ASP A 323 9.57 -16.98 -7.10
N ALA A 324 9.03 -18.15 -6.70
CA ALA A 324 7.96 -18.23 -5.70
C ALA A 324 8.39 -17.65 -4.34
N LEU A 325 9.61 -17.94 -3.90
CA LEU A 325 10.16 -17.43 -2.65
C LEU A 325 10.40 -15.91 -2.70
N LEU A 326 10.98 -15.39 -3.79
CA LEU A 326 11.15 -13.95 -4.00
C LEU A 326 9.80 -13.23 -4.04
N THR A 327 8.79 -13.82 -4.69
CA THR A 327 7.41 -13.31 -4.69
C THR A 327 6.83 -13.27 -3.29
N ALA A 328 7.03 -14.30 -2.47
CA ALA A 328 6.56 -14.31 -1.08
C ALA A 328 7.12 -13.13 -0.29
N PHE A 329 8.43 -12.88 -0.36
CA PHE A 329 9.04 -11.72 0.29
C PHE A 329 8.58 -10.40 -0.31
N ALA A 330 8.42 -10.31 -1.64
CA ALA A 330 7.93 -9.10 -2.29
C ALA A 330 6.50 -8.72 -1.87
N LEU A 331 5.67 -9.72 -1.58
CA LEU A 331 4.31 -9.53 -1.06
C LEU A 331 4.25 -9.42 0.48
N SER A 332 5.37 -9.56 1.19
CA SER A 332 5.47 -9.41 2.64
C SER A 332 5.86 -8.00 3.04
N MET A 333 5.22 -6.98 2.48
CA MET A 333 5.51 -5.58 2.77
C MET A 333 4.23 -4.72 2.81
N PRO A 334 3.16 -5.14 3.55
CA PRO A 334 1.89 -4.41 3.56
C PRO A 334 1.91 -3.19 4.50
N LEU A 335 3.00 -2.41 4.52
CA LEU A 335 3.27 -1.35 5.48
C LEU A 335 2.05 -0.44 5.70
N THR A 336 1.53 0.14 4.62
CA THR A 336 0.46 1.15 4.68
C THR A 336 -0.87 0.56 5.13
N LEU A 337 -1.24 -0.60 4.61
CA LEU A 337 -2.50 -1.26 4.97
C LEU A 337 -2.44 -1.83 6.38
N LEU A 338 -1.29 -2.32 6.82
CA LEU A 338 -1.14 -2.84 8.19
C LEU A 338 -1.24 -1.72 9.22
N ILE A 339 -0.65 -0.55 8.93
CA ILE A 339 -0.80 0.64 9.77
C ILE A 339 -2.26 1.10 9.76
N ALA A 340 -2.92 1.15 8.60
CA ALA A 340 -4.33 1.55 8.53
C ALA A 340 -5.24 0.65 9.37
N VAL A 341 -5.08 -0.68 9.27
CA VAL A 341 -5.86 -1.62 10.10
C VAL A 341 -5.55 -1.44 11.58
N ALA A 342 -4.28 -1.23 11.94
CA ALA A 342 -3.90 -0.98 13.33
C ALA A 342 -4.56 0.29 13.87
N THR A 343 -4.54 1.38 13.10
CA THR A 343 -5.16 2.66 13.48
C THR A 343 -6.68 2.51 13.65
N ILE A 344 -7.37 1.92 12.68
CA ILE A 344 -8.83 1.68 12.77
C ILE A 344 -9.15 0.78 13.97
N GLY A 345 -8.34 -0.25 14.21
CA GLY A 345 -8.55 -1.16 15.34
C GLY A 345 -8.37 -0.49 16.70
N ASP A 346 -7.40 0.42 16.82
CA ASP A 346 -7.13 1.21 18.03
C ASP A 346 -8.22 2.27 18.26
N GLU A 347 -8.58 3.04 17.24
CA GLU A 347 -9.67 4.03 17.29
C GLU A 347 -11.04 3.42 17.63
N ALA A 348 -11.29 2.18 17.19
CA ALA A 348 -12.51 1.44 17.51
C ALA A 348 -12.43 0.66 18.83
N GLU A 349 -11.34 0.77 19.58
CA GLU A 349 -11.09 0.03 20.84
C GLU A 349 -11.17 -1.50 20.70
N LEU A 350 -10.87 -2.02 19.48
CA LEU A 350 -10.90 -3.45 19.17
C LEU A 350 -9.56 -4.15 19.43
N ILE A 351 -8.49 -3.38 19.57
CA ILE A 351 -7.16 -3.82 19.98
C ILE A 351 -6.66 -2.95 21.14
N THR A 352 -5.73 -3.52 21.90
CA THR A 352 -5.05 -2.75 22.93
C THR A 352 -3.96 -1.85 22.32
N HIS A 353 -3.60 -0.76 23.00
CA HIS A 353 -2.46 0.07 22.58
C HIS A 353 -1.16 -0.75 22.42
N LEU A 354 -0.98 -1.82 23.21
CA LEU A 354 0.15 -2.74 23.05
C LEU A 354 0.10 -3.42 21.68
N GLU A 355 -1.03 -3.99 21.30
CA GLU A 355 -1.23 -4.67 20.00
C GLU A 355 -1.10 -3.70 18.84
N TYR A 356 -1.59 -2.45 19.00
CA TYR A 356 -1.37 -1.39 18.03
C TYR A 356 0.11 -1.17 17.74
N TYR A 357 0.93 -0.94 18.80
CA TYR A 357 2.37 -0.75 18.62
C TYR A 357 3.06 -2.01 18.07
N GLN A 358 2.60 -3.20 18.44
CA GLN A 358 3.10 -4.46 17.89
C GLN A 358 2.86 -4.56 16.38
N LEU A 359 1.65 -4.24 15.90
CA LEU A 359 1.30 -4.27 14.48
C LEU A 359 2.10 -3.24 13.67
N VAL A 360 2.22 -2.03 14.19
CA VAL A 360 2.99 -0.98 13.52
C VAL A 360 4.46 -1.34 13.43
N LEU A 361 5.07 -1.81 14.52
CA LEU A 361 6.46 -2.22 14.52
C LEU A 361 6.68 -3.47 13.65
N ALA A 362 5.71 -4.40 13.61
CA ALA A 362 5.73 -5.54 12.72
C ALA A 362 5.74 -5.13 11.25
N SER A 363 4.97 -4.10 10.86
CA SER A 363 4.95 -3.58 9.49
C SER A 363 6.34 -3.07 9.04
N ILE A 364 7.06 -2.42 9.94
CA ILE A 364 8.44 -1.96 9.69
C ILE A 364 9.41 -3.15 9.57
N PHE A 365 9.32 -4.11 10.50
CA PHE A 365 10.17 -5.30 10.47
C PHE A 365 9.94 -6.15 9.22
N GLU A 366 8.70 -6.30 8.77
CA GLU A 366 8.38 -7.00 7.52
C GLU A 366 9.10 -6.38 6.32
N VAL A 367 9.05 -5.06 6.19
CA VAL A 367 9.73 -4.35 5.09
C VAL A 367 11.24 -4.56 5.15
N LEU A 368 11.85 -4.39 6.33
CA LEU A 368 13.30 -4.52 6.52
C LEU A 368 13.79 -5.95 6.24
N ILE A 369 13.10 -6.93 6.79
CA ILE A 369 13.44 -8.35 6.61
C ILE A 369 13.24 -8.76 5.17
N SER A 370 12.10 -8.41 4.57
CA SER A 370 11.76 -8.81 3.21
C SER A 370 12.69 -8.19 2.17
N MET A 371 12.97 -6.88 2.25
CA MET A 371 13.93 -6.25 1.34
C MET A 371 15.34 -6.80 1.49
N SER A 372 15.77 -7.09 2.72
CA SER A 372 17.07 -7.71 2.98
C SER A 372 17.14 -9.13 2.42
N ALA A 373 16.08 -9.92 2.62
CA ALA A 373 15.97 -11.28 2.09
C ALA A 373 15.98 -11.29 0.56
N ILE A 374 15.22 -10.42 -0.09
CA ILE A 374 15.20 -10.28 -1.55
C ILE A 374 16.61 -9.97 -2.07
N LYS A 375 17.30 -8.99 -1.48
CA LYS A 375 18.66 -8.61 -1.88
C LYS A 375 19.64 -9.77 -1.78
N ILE A 376 19.60 -10.54 -0.70
CA ILE A 376 20.48 -11.69 -0.47
C ILE A 376 20.16 -12.82 -1.45
N LEU A 377 18.88 -13.16 -1.61
CA LEU A 377 18.42 -14.23 -2.49
C LEU A 377 18.68 -13.90 -3.96
N HIS A 378 18.37 -12.68 -4.39
CA HIS A 378 18.61 -12.23 -5.76
C HIS A 378 20.10 -12.34 -6.11
N ARG A 379 20.99 -11.84 -5.24
CA ARG A 379 22.44 -11.94 -5.44
C ARG A 379 22.94 -13.38 -5.53
N ARG A 380 22.37 -14.30 -4.75
CA ARG A 380 22.78 -15.72 -4.76
C ARG A 380 22.31 -16.48 -6.00
N TYR A 381 21.14 -16.15 -6.52
CA TYR A 381 20.47 -17.00 -7.51
C TYR A 381 20.48 -16.43 -8.93
N ILE A 382 20.64 -15.12 -9.11
CA ILE A 382 20.52 -14.45 -10.41
C ILE A 382 21.87 -13.89 -10.89
N ALA A 383 22.67 -13.33 -10.02
CA ALA A 383 24.00 -12.80 -10.36
C ALA A 383 25.02 -13.83 -10.91
N PRO A 384 25.00 -15.13 -10.56
CA PRO A 384 25.95 -16.10 -11.11
C PRO A 384 25.71 -16.48 -12.58
N SER A 385 24.55 -16.17 -13.15
CA SER A 385 24.22 -16.54 -14.55
C SER A 385 24.79 -15.59 -15.61
N ILE A 386 25.45 -14.51 -15.21
CA ILE A 386 26.04 -13.49 -16.11
C ILE A 386 27.55 -13.73 -16.33
N SER A 387 28.15 -14.72 -15.63
CA SER A 387 29.59 -15.04 -15.72
C SER A 387 29.89 -16.37 -16.44
N GLN A 388 29.01 -16.81 -17.37
CA GLN A 388 29.30 -17.91 -18.30
C GLN A 388 29.09 -17.50 -19.73
#